data_8dce7c2e98d2b0fb6c3e860356e6c7f9
#
_entry.id   8dce7c2e98d2b0fb6c3e860356e6c7f9
#
_cell.length_a   1.000
_cell.length_b   1.000
_cell.length_c   1.000
_cell.angle_alpha   90.00
_cell.angle_beta   90.00
_cell.angle_gamma   90.00
#
_symmetry.space_group_name_H-M   'P 1'
#
loop_
_entity.id
_entity.type
_entity.pdbx_description
1 polymer ?
#
loop_
_entity_poly.entity_id
_entity_poly.type
_entity_poly.pdbx_seq_one_letter_code
_entity_poly.pdbx_strand_id
1 'polypeptide(L)'
;DEERTPLSCVLEYVTEPDDAQYEGIIKFLRQQYPERVLNISRKQNKELGSGFILHAGNEEYDWSASGRKKALQQKLQSLDISGDGPLVAQKAIISILKGSMDDVDIASQEVGVVSRVGDGIAYIDGVDHAMYGEILVFDNGLKAMVQDVRENEIGCILLGKDTEIEEGTRVARTGRMAGIPVGDGYIGRVVDALGEPIDGKGKIETTDYRPVEEPAPGIIDRKSVDTPLETGILAIDSMFPIG
;
A
#
# COMPACT_ATOMS: atom_id res chain seq x y z
N ASP A 1 4.72 -28.78 9.40
CA ASP A 1 3.55 -29.43 8.75
C ASP A 1 2.82 -28.52 7.73
N GLU A 2 3.16 -27.24 7.63
CA GLU A 2 2.63 -26.29 6.63
C GLU A 2 3.05 -26.61 5.19
N GLU A 3 4.16 -27.31 4.99
CA GLU A 3 4.74 -27.61 3.66
C GLU A 3 3.92 -28.62 2.83
N ARG A 4 2.88 -29.24 3.38
CA ARG A 4 2.05 -30.26 2.69
C ARG A 4 0.62 -29.86 2.41
N THR A 5 0.18 -28.68 2.81
CA THR A 5 -1.17 -28.22 2.51
C THR A 5 -1.28 -27.81 1.03
N PRO A 6 -2.28 -28.32 0.29
CA PRO A 6 -2.46 -27.92 -1.10
C PRO A 6 -2.79 -26.43 -1.17
N LEU A 7 -2.03 -25.68 -2.00
CA LEU A 7 -2.30 -24.29 -2.28
C LEU A 7 -3.48 -24.18 -3.23
N SER A 8 -4.56 -23.55 -2.77
CA SER A 8 -5.72 -23.26 -3.62
C SER A 8 -5.42 -22.05 -4.48
N CYS A 9 -5.47 -22.23 -5.80
CA CYS A 9 -5.28 -21.14 -6.76
C CYS A 9 -6.56 -20.95 -7.57
N VAL A 10 -6.99 -19.71 -7.75
CA VAL A 10 -8.14 -19.34 -8.57
C VAL A 10 -7.66 -18.46 -9.71
N LEU A 11 -7.85 -18.91 -10.96
CA LEU A 11 -7.55 -18.10 -12.14
C LEU A 11 -8.85 -17.48 -12.66
N GLU A 12 -9.00 -16.17 -12.50
CA GLU A 12 -10.09 -15.39 -13.07
C GLU A 12 -9.67 -14.83 -14.44
N TYR A 13 -10.47 -15.04 -15.48
CA TYR A 13 -10.17 -14.64 -16.85
C TYR A 13 -11.39 -14.10 -17.58
N VAL A 14 -11.17 -13.27 -18.57
CA VAL A 14 -12.21 -12.78 -19.51
C VAL A 14 -12.35 -13.73 -20.67
N THR A 15 -11.23 -14.01 -21.34
CA THR A 15 -11.13 -14.97 -22.44
C THR A 15 -10.30 -16.15 -21.94
N GLU A 16 -10.76 -17.37 -22.20
CA GLU A 16 -10.04 -18.57 -21.74
C GLU A 16 -8.58 -18.54 -22.26
N PRO A 17 -7.60 -18.68 -21.36
CA PRO A 17 -6.20 -18.70 -21.74
C PRO A 17 -5.91 -19.91 -22.63
N ASP A 18 -5.09 -19.75 -23.64
CA ASP A 18 -4.61 -20.85 -24.46
C ASP A 18 -3.65 -21.76 -23.68
N ASP A 19 -3.36 -22.95 -24.24
CA ASP A 19 -2.53 -23.95 -23.57
C ASP A 19 -1.11 -23.41 -23.23
N ALA A 20 -0.54 -22.56 -24.09
CA ALA A 20 0.76 -21.99 -23.87
C ALA A 20 0.77 -20.95 -22.73
N GLN A 21 -0.27 -20.13 -22.64
CA GLN A 21 -0.47 -19.18 -21.55
C GLN A 21 -0.70 -19.91 -20.22
N TYR A 22 -1.50 -20.99 -20.26
CA TYR A 22 -1.76 -21.78 -19.06
C TYR A 22 -0.52 -22.52 -18.56
N GLU A 23 0.30 -23.08 -19.45
CA GLU A 23 1.60 -23.66 -19.09
C GLU A 23 2.54 -22.62 -18.48
N GLY A 24 2.53 -21.39 -19.01
CA GLY A 24 3.28 -20.25 -18.45
C GLY A 24 2.86 -19.93 -17.02
N ILE A 25 1.56 -19.89 -16.74
CA ILE A 25 1.00 -19.66 -15.39
C ILE A 25 1.42 -20.79 -14.43
N ILE A 26 1.31 -22.05 -14.87
CA ILE A 26 1.75 -23.20 -14.05
C ILE A 26 3.24 -23.13 -13.74
N LYS A 27 4.06 -22.80 -14.75
CA LYS A 27 5.49 -22.64 -14.57
C LYS A 27 5.84 -21.53 -13.57
N PHE A 28 5.15 -20.39 -13.68
CA PHE A 28 5.29 -19.28 -12.74
C PHE A 28 4.92 -19.74 -11.31
N LEU A 29 3.77 -20.37 -11.11
CA LEU A 29 3.33 -20.85 -9.81
C LEU A 29 4.31 -21.86 -9.20
N ARG A 30 4.86 -22.78 -10.00
CA ARG A 30 5.88 -23.75 -9.54
C ARG A 30 7.20 -23.10 -9.18
N GLN A 31 7.54 -21.98 -9.79
CA GLN A 31 8.74 -21.22 -9.48
C GLN A 31 8.58 -20.44 -8.17
N GLN A 32 7.39 -19.88 -7.91
CA GLN A 32 7.09 -19.17 -6.67
C GLN A 32 6.82 -20.11 -5.49
N TYR A 33 6.19 -21.25 -5.73
CA TYR A 33 5.78 -22.22 -4.70
C TYR A 33 6.32 -23.65 -5.01
N PRO A 34 7.64 -23.87 -4.97
CA PRO A 34 8.28 -25.08 -5.49
C PRO A 34 7.87 -26.37 -4.75
N GLU A 35 7.46 -26.27 -3.48
CA GLU A 35 7.18 -27.44 -2.62
C GLU A 35 5.68 -27.67 -2.35
N ARG A 36 4.79 -26.81 -2.86
CA ARG A 36 3.34 -26.90 -2.62
C ARG A 36 2.62 -27.62 -3.74
N VAL A 37 1.59 -28.37 -3.38
CA VAL A 37 0.67 -29.00 -4.35
C VAL A 37 -0.33 -27.94 -4.80
N LEU A 38 -0.32 -27.59 -6.09
CA LEU A 38 -1.18 -26.57 -6.67
C LEU A 38 -2.54 -27.14 -7.04
N ASN A 39 -3.62 -26.57 -6.52
CA ASN A 39 -4.99 -26.87 -6.92
C ASN A 39 -5.56 -25.64 -7.63
N ILE A 40 -5.58 -25.67 -8.98
CA ILE A 40 -5.97 -24.52 -9.79
C ILE A 40 -7.40 -24.67 -10.25
N SER A 41 -8.27 -23.77 -9.81
CA SER A 41 -9.64 -23.61 -10.31
C SER A 41 -9.71 -22.46 -11.29
N ARG A 42 -10.62 -22.56 -12.27
CA ARG A 42 -10.81 -21.54 -13.32
C ARG A 42 -12.16 -20.88 -13.16
N LYS A 43 -12.20 -19.56 -13.21
CA LYS A 43 -13.44 -18.79 -13.09
C LYS A 43 -13.48 -17.69 -14.15
N GLN A 44 -14.55 -17.69 -14.95
CA GLN A 44 -14.75 -16.62 -15.91
C GLN A 44 -15.29 -15.36 -15.22
N ASN A 45 -14.62 -14.22 -15.41
CA ASN A 45 -15.05 -12.93 -14.88
C ASN A 45 -15.04 -11.87 -16.00
N LYS A 46 -16.25 -11.48 -16.44
CA LYS A 46 -16.45 -10.53 -17.55
C LYS A 46 -16.17 -9.07 -17.16
N GLU A 47 -16.09 -8.77 -15.86
CA GLU A 47 -15.87 -7.41 -15.36
C GLU A 47 -14.42 -6.93 -15.47
N LEU A 48 -13.48 -7.85 -15.67
CA LEU A 48 -12.04 -7.54 -15.78
C LEU A 48 -11.65 -6.73 -17.04
N GLY A 49 -12.56 -6.61 -18.00
CA GLY A 49 -12.30 -5.93 -19.28
C GLY A 49 -11.35 -6.67 -20.21
N SER A 50 -10.12 -7.01 -19.79
CA SER A 50 -9.17 -7.87 -20.52
C SER A 50 -8.06 -8.39 -19.60
N GLY A 51 -7.46 -9.54 -19.94
CA GLY A 51 -6.42 -10.19 -19.18
C GLY A 51 -6.97 -11.19 -18.15
N PHE A 52 -6.18 -11.45 -17.11
CA PHE A 52 -6.54 -12.40 -16.05
C PHE A 52 -5.99 -11.97 -14.70
N ILE A 53 -6.59 -12.47 -13.64
CA ILE A 53 -6.12 -12.33 -12.25
C ILE A 53 -5.90 -13.73 -11.70
N LEU A 54 -4.79 -13.94 -11.03
CA LEU A 54 -4.45 -15.19 -10.37
C LEU A 54 -4.42 -14.98 -8.86
N HIS A 55 -5.27 -15.67 -8.14
CA HIS A 55 -5.26 -15.74 -6.70
C HIS A 55 -4.53 -17.03 -6.29
N ALA A 56 -3.50 -16.92 -5.48
CA ALA A 56 -2.72 -18.06 -4.97
C ALA A 56 -2.67 -17.98 -3.43
N GLY A 57 -3.60 -18.65 -2.76
CA GLY A 57 -3.80 -18.45 -1.32
C GLY A 57 -4.24 -17.01 -1.02
N ASN A 58 -3.43 -16.27 -0.27
CA ASN A 58 -3.66 -14.87 0.09
C ASN A 58 -2.97 -13.88 -0.88
N GLU A 59 -2.24 -14.37 -1.87
CA GLU A 59 -1.59 -13.51 -2.86
C GLU A 59 -2.41 -13.37 -4.13
N GLU A 60 -2.47 -12.15 -4.65
CA GLU A 60 -3.13 -11.81 -5.90
C GLU A 60 -2.13 -11.25 -6.90
N TYR A 61 -2.16 -11.80 -8.10
CA TYR A 61 -1.36 -11.36 -9.24
C TYR A 61 -2.31 -10.84 -10.32
N ASP A 62 -2.33 -9.53 -10.54
CA ASP A 62 -3.26 -8.88 -11.46
C ASP A 62 -2.59 -8.56 -12.81
N TRP A 63 -2.77 -9.45 -13.79
CA TRP A 63 -2.39 -9.22 -15.20
C TRP A 63 -3.53 -8.66 -16.05
N SER A 64 -4.57 -8.11 -15.42
CA SER A 64 -5.63 -7.40 -16.15
C SER A 64 -5.14 -6.09 -16.77
N ALA A 65 -5.94 -5.48 -17.63
CA ALA A 65 -5.61 -4.16 -18.20
C ALA A 65 -5.47 -3.09 -17.11
N SER A 66 -6.28 -3.18 -16.04
CA SER A 66 -6.23 -2.25 -14.90
C SER A 66 -4.99 -2.47 -14.04
N GLY A 67 -4.62 -3.72 -13.76
CA GLY A 67 -3.41 -4.06 -13.00
C GLY A 67 -2.15 -3.60 -13.72
N ARG A 68 -2.05 -3.88 -15.03
CA ARG A 68 -0.93 -3.39 -15.84
C ARG A 68 -0.84 -1.86 -15.88
N LYS A 69 -1.98 -1.16 -15.94
CA LYS A 69 -2.03 0.30 -15.86
C LYS A 69 -1.53 0.81 -14.52
N LYS A 70 -1.96 0.19 -13.41
CA LYS A 70 -1.48 0.54 -12.05
C LYS A 70 0.02 0.31 -11.90
N ALA A 71 0.52 -0.86 -12.34
CA ALA A 71 1.95 -1.19 -12.29
C ALA A 71 2.80 -0.20 -13.14
N LEU A 72 2.30 0.17 -14.32
CA LEU A 72 2.95 1.18 -15.15
C LEU A 72 2.97 2.57 -14.49
N GLN A 73 1.87 2.98 -13.85
CA GLN A 73 1.81 4.24 -13.12
C GLN A 73 2.77 4.27 -11.92
N GLN A 74 2.87 3.18 -11.16
CA GLN A 74 3.83 3.05 -10.07
C GLN A 74 5.28 3.11 -10.57
N LYS A 75 5.58 2.42 -11.66
CA LYS A 75 6.91 2.44 -12.27
C LYS A 75 7.27 3.82 -12.83
N LEU A 76 6.29 4.56 -13.36
CA LEU A 76 6.47 5.96 -13.79
C LEU A 76 6.69 6.91 -12.61
N GLN A 77 6.04 6.68 -11.48
CA GLN A 77 6.21 7.49 -10.28
C GLN A 77 7.55 7.21 -9.56
N SER A 78 8.10 6.00 -9.69
CA SER A 78 9.40 5.63 -9.11
C SER A 78 10.61 6.07 -9.94
N LEU A 79 10.39 6.56 -11.16
CA LEU A 79 11.46 7.12 -11.98
C LEU A 79 11.73 8.55 -11.53
N ASP A 80 12.92 8.75 -11.00
CA ASP A 80 13.46 10.08 -10.70
C ASP A 80 13.67 10.84 -12.01
N ILE A 81 12.70 11.69 -12.37
CA ILE A 81 12.74 12.54 -13.58
C ILE A 81 13.42 13.88 -13.24
N SER A 82 14.42 13.86 -12.37
CA SER A 82 15.20 15.04 -11.98
C SER A 82 16.35 15.38 -12.96
N GLY A 83 16.18 15.11 -14.24
CA GLY A 83 17.09 15.52 -15.31
C GLY A 83 16.48 16.61 -16.17
N ASP A 84 17.13 17.76 -16.25
CA ASP A 84 16.74 18.90 -17.09
C ASP A 84 16.65 18.53 -18.57
N GLY A 85 15.43 18.30 -19.07
CA GLY A 85 15.13 18.29 -20.49
C GLY A 85 14.03 17.32 -20.94
N PRO A 86 13.16 17.73 -21.87
CA PRO A 86 12.07 16.91 -22.40
C PRO A 86 12.55 15.64 -23.13
N LEU A 87 13.82 15.55 -23.51
CA LEU A 87 14.44 14.40 -24.18
C LEU A 87 14.72 13.22 -23.24
N VAL A 88 14.97 13.47 -21.94
CA VAL A 88 15.25 12.42 -20.95
C VAL A 88 13.94 11.72 -20.57
N ALA A 89 12.88 12.50 -20.33
CA ALA A 89 11.55 11.97 -20.06
C ALA A 89 11.02 11.14 -21.25
N GLN A 90 11.23 11.62 -22.47
CA GLN A 90 10.81 10.92 -23.69
C GLN A 90 11.56 9.60 -23.91
N LYS A 91 12.88 9.55 -23.65
CA LYS A 91 13.68 8.32 -23.72
C LYS A 91 13.28 7.32 -22.62
N ALA A 92 13.01 7.78 -21.39
CA ALA A 92 12.54 6.94 -20.30
C ALA A 92 11.16 6.32 -20.62
N ILE A 93 10.23 7.11 -21.15
CA ILE A 93 8.90 6.63 -21.57
C ILE A 93 9.02 5.62 -22.72
N ILE A 94 9.89 5.88 -23.72
CA ILE A 94 10.10 4.95 -24.85
C ILE A 94 10.78 3.66 -24.39
N SER A 95 11.71 3.70 -23.42
CA SER A 95 12.35 2.49 -22.89
C SER A 95 11.35 1.63 -22.10
N ILE A 96 10.45 2.27 -21.34
CA ILE A 96 9.36 1.60 -20.63
C ILE A 96 8.38 0.97 -21.61
N LEU A 97 7.97 1.69 -22.65
CA LEU A 97 7.04 1.19 -23.67
C LEU A 97 7.66 0.05 -24.49
N LYS A 98 8.96 0.03 -24.72
CA LYS A 98 9.66 -1.04 -25.43
C LYS A 98 9.96 -2.27 -24.57
N GLY A 99 10.17 -2.09 -23.23
CA GLY A 99 10.43 -3.20 -22.31
C GLY A 99 9.17 -3.77 -21.64
N SER A 100 8.04 -3.10 -21.74
CA SER A 100 6.89 -3.38 -20.87
C SER A 100 5.80 -4.27 -21.49
N MET A 101 6.02 -4.87 -22.63
CA MET A 101 5.04 -5.88 -23.11
C MET A 101 5.36 -7.31 -22.61
N ASP A 102 6.61 -7.60 -22.26
CA ASP A 102 7.02 -8.96 -21.85
C ASP A 102 7.61 -9.06 -20.43
N ASP A 103 8.01 -7.94 -19.79
CA ASP A 103 8.65 -7.91 -18.46
C ASP A 103 7.98 -6.89 -17.51
N VAL A 104 6.68 -6.90 -17.36
CA VAL A 104 6.05 -6.26 -16.20
C VAL A 104 6.18 -7.23 -15.04
N ASP A 105 7.17 -6.98 -14.19
CA ASP A 105 7.29 -7.63 -12.89
C ASP A 105 6.07 -7.19 -12.06
N ILE A 106 5.02 -8.00 -12.10
CA ILE A 106 3.80 -7.78 -11.33
C ILE A 106 4.12 -8.28 -9.94
N ALA A 107 4.45 -7.34 -9.05
CA ALA A 107 4.62 -7.64 -7.65
C ALA A 107 3.32 -8.27 -7.12
N SER A 108 3.43 -9.38 -6.42
CA SER A 108 2.31 -9.97 -5.70
C SER A 108 1.80 -8.95 -4.68
N GLN A 109 0.51 -8.76 -4.63
CA GLN A 109 -0.16 -7.96 -3.62
C GLN A 109 -0.87 -8.91 -2.67
N GLU A 110 -0.52 -8.84 -1.39
CA GLU A 110 -1.20 -9.61 -0.36
C GLU A 110 -2.55 -8.96 -0.07
N VAL A 111 -3.61 -9.74 -0.18
CA VAL A 111 -4.99 -9.28 -0.04
C VAL A 111 -5.68 -10.05 1.06
N GLY A 112 -6.24 -9.33 2.01
CA GLY A 112 -7.05 -9.89 3.09
C GLY A 112 -8.53 -9.55 2.94
N VAL A 113 -9.30 -10.01 3.91
CA VAL A 113 -10.73 -9.80 4.00
C VAL A 113 -11.10 -9.35 5.40
N VAL A 114 -12.00 -8.38 5.52
CA VAL A 114 -12.52 -7.92 6.81
C VAL A 114 -13.36 -9.02 7.44
N SER A 115 -12.95 -9.49 8.60
CA SER A 115 -13.68 -10.48 9.39
C SER A 115 -14.74 -9.84 10.29
N ARG A 116 -14.45 -8.65 10.82
CA ARG A 116 -15.38 -7.85 11.61
C ARG A 116 -14.99 -6.38 11.61
N VAL A 117 -15.95 -5.50 11.81
CA VAL A 117 -15.73 -4.05 11.90
C VAL A 117 -16.64 -3.45 12.98
N GLY A 118 -16.14 -2.46 13.70
CA GLY A 118 -16.91 -1.72 14.71
C GLY A 118 -16.02 -0.74 15.47
N ASP A 119 -16.62 0.33 15.95
CA ASP A 119 -15.98 1.37 16.77
C ASP A 119 -14.71 1.98 16.13
N GLY A 120 -14.68 2.07 14.79
CA GLY A 120 -13.54 2.60 14.06
C GLY A 120 -12.35 1.61 13.91
N ILE A 121 -12.56 0.35 14.28
CA ILE A 121 -11.55 -0.72 14.16
C ILE A 121 -12.07 -1.78 13.17
N ALA A 122 -11.22 -2.21 12.26
CA ALA A 122 -11.45 -3.36 11.42
C ALA A 122 -10.47 -4.49 11.76
N TYR A 123 -10.97 -5.71 11.82
CA TYR A 123 -10.17 -6.92 11.94
C TYR A 123 -10.10 -7.60 10.58
N ILE A 124 -8.92 -8.02 10.19
CA ILE A 124 -8.62 -8.48 8.83
C ILE A 124 -7.92 -9.83 8.91
N ASP A 125 -8.40 -10.78 8.14
CA ASP A 125 -7.81 -12.09 7.96
C ASP A 125 -7.08 -12.17 6.63
N GLY A 126 -5.99 -12.94 6.55
CA GLY A 126 -5.30 -13.24 5.29
C GLY A 126 -4.24 -12.21 4.87
N VAL A 127 -3.77 -11.36 5.80
CA VAL A 127 -2.68 -10.41 5.58
C VAL A 127 -1.54 -10.75 6.55
N ASP A 128 -0.90 -11.90 6.32
CA ASP A 128 -0.01 -12.54 7.29
C ASP A 128 1.32 -11.81 7.48
N HIS A 129 1.74 -11.01 6.50
CA HIS A 129 3.02 -10.28 6.55
C HIS A 129 2.86 -8.79 6.86
N ALA A 130 1.67 -8.32 7.26
CA ALA A 130 1.49 -6.92 7.62
C ALA A 130 2.30 -6.54 8.85
N MET A 131 2.87 -5.34 8.81
CA MET A 131 3.69 -4.80 9.89
C MET A 131 2.88 -3.81 10.73
N TYR A 132 3.20 -3.73 12.03
CA TYR A 132 2.68 -2.67 12.91
C TYR A 132 2.93 -1.29 12.28
N GLY A 133 1.92 -0.43 12.27
CA GLY A 133 2.00 0.89 11.66
C GLY A 133 1.92 0.93 10.13
N GLU A 134 1.73 -0.21 9.46
CA GLU A 134 1.54 -0.26 8.00
C GLU A 134 0.18 0.30 7.59
N ILE A 135 0.13 0.98 6.46
CA ILE A 135 -1.13 1.44 5.84
C ILE A 135 -1.68 0.35 4.93
N LEU A 136 -2.93 0.00 5.17
CA LEU A 136 -3.75 -0.85 4.33
C LEU A 136 -4.77 -0.01 3.55
N VAL A 137 -5.19 -0.48 2.38
CA VAL A 137 -6.18 0.19 1.54
C VAL A 137 -7.31 -0.77 1.21
N PHE A 138 -8.54 -0.38 1.51
CA PHE A 138 -9.74 -1.11 1.17
C PHE A 138 -10.15 -0.87 -0.29
N ASP A 139 -10.99 -1.75 -0.84
CA ASP A 139 -11.47 -1.65 -2.24
C ASP A 139 -12.21 -0.33 -2.53
N ASN A 140 -12.85 0.27 -1.54
CA ASN A 140 -13.51 1.58 -1.65
C ASN A 140 -12.52 2.77 -1.57
N GLY A 141 -11.21 2.50 -1.38
CA GLY A 141 -10.17 3.52 -1.26
C GLY A 141 -9.95 4.06 0.16
N LEU A 142 -10.75 3.61 1.14
CA LEU A 142 -10.54 3.97 2.54
C LEU A 142 -9.20 3.37 3.01
N LYS A 143 -8.49 4.10 3.85
CA LYS A 143 -7.20 3.68 4.41
C LYS A 143 -7.37 3.28 5.88
N ALA A 144 -6.55 2.33 6.31
CA ALA A 144 -6.43 1.95 7.71
C ALA A 144 -4.97 1.78 8.09
N MET A 145 -4.69 1.91 9.38
CA MET A 145 -3.36 1.70 9.95
C MET A 145 -3.37 0.45 10.83
N VAL A 146 -2.43 -0.45 10.59
CA VAL A 146 -2.24 -1.65 11.41
C VAL A 146 -1.79 -1.26 12.81
N GLN A 147 -2.54 -1.69 13.83
CA GLN A 147 -2.25 -1.38 15.23
C GLN A 147 -2.02 -2.64 16.07
N ASP A 148 -2.65 -3.75 15.71
CA ASP A 148 -2.53 -5.01 16.44
C ASP A 148 -2.26 -6.14 15.44
N VAL A 149 -1.19 -6.90 15.68
CA VAL A 149 -0.80 -8.03 14.83
C VAL A 149 -0.88 -9.29 15.68
N ARG A 150 -1.80 -10.18 15.33
CA ARG A 150 -2.00 -11.47 15.97
C ARG A 150 -1.71 -12.61 15.01
N GLU A 151 -1.69 -13.83 15.49
CA GLU A 151 -1.35 -15.02 14.72
C GLU A 151 -2.25 -15.23 13.50
N ASN A 152 -3.55 -14.94 13.60
CA ASN A 152 -4.52 -15.18 12.52
C ASN A 152 -5.37 -13.96 12.15
N GLU A 153 -5.24 -12.85 12.84
CA GLU A 153 -6.01 -11.64 12.54
C GLU A 153 -5.19 -10.38 12.79
N ILE A 154 -5.45 -9.35 12.03
CA ILE A 154 -4.81 -8.04 12.16
C ILE A 154 -5.86 -7.00 12.51
N GLY A 155 -5.63 -6.28 13.62
CA GLY A 155 -6.47 -5.15 14.04
C GLY A 155 -5.97 -3.84 13.45
N CYS A 156 -6.84 -3.13 12.73
CA CYS A 156 -6.52 -1.87 12.06
C CYS A 156 -7.44 -0.76 12.53
N ILE A 157 -6.87 0.44 12.72
CA ILE A 157 -7.63 1.66 12.95
C ILE A 157 -8.02 2.25 11.59
N LEU A 158 -9.33 2.46 11.38
CA LEU A 158 -9.86 3.07 10.17
C LEU A 158 -9.55 4.58 10.15
N LEU A 159 -9.01 5.06 9.04
CA LEU A 159 -8.77 6.49 8.80
C LEU A 159 -9.95 7.11 8.03
N GLY A 160 -11.15 6.80 8.47
CA GLY A 160 -12.40 7.26 7.90
C GLY A 160 -13.61 6.70 8.65
N LYS A 161 -14.78 6.70 8.02
CA LYS A 161 -16.01 6.22 8.66
C LYS A 161 -16.10 4.69 8.56
N ASP A 162 -16.36 4.04 9.68
CA ASP A 162 -16.58 2.60 9.78
C ASP A 162 -17.82 2.13 8.99
N THR A 163 -18.83 3.01 8.83
CA THR A 163 -20.04 2.73 8.04
C THR A 163 -19.78 2.50 6.55
N GLU A 164 -18.59 2.78 6.06
CA GLU A 164 -18.18 2.57 4.67
C GLU A 164 -17.53 1.20 4.45
N ILE A 165 -17.33 0.42 5.52
CA ILE A 165 -16.69 -0.90 5.50
C ILE A 165 -17.67 -1.94 6.04
N GLU A 166 -17.80 -3.06 5.35
CA GLU A 166 -18.61 -4.20 5.75
C GLU A 166 -17.72 -5.46 5.91
N GLU A 167 -18.23 -6.44 6.65
CA GLU A 167 -17.62 -7.78 6.70
C GLU A 167 -17.53 -8.36 5.28
N GLY A 168 -16.40 -8.95 4.94
CA GLY A 168 -16.15 -9.45 3.59
C GLY A 168 -15.53 -8.43 2.63
N THR A 169 -15.38 -7.14 3.05
CA THR A 169 -14.67 -6.14 2.23
C THR A 169 -13.20 -6.54 2.07
N ARG A 170 -12.70 -6.43 0.84
CA ARG A 170 -11.30 -6.75 0.53
C ARG A 170 -10.38 -5.59 0.92
N VAL A 171 -9.20 -5.94 1.36
CA VAL A 171 -8.16 -5.00 1.76
C VAL A 171 -6.81 -5.44 1.23
N ALA A 172 -6.02 -4.51 0.76
CA ALA A 172 -4.70 -4.75 0.21
C ALA A 172 -3.62 -4.06 1.03
N ARG A 173 -2.46 -4.71 1.15
CA ARG A 173 -1.27 -4.12 1.74
C ARG A 173 -0.66 -3.07 0.83
N THR A 174 -0.10 -2.02 1.43
CA THR A 174 0.69 -1.03 0.69
C THR A 174 2.20 -1.23 0.84
N GLY A 175 2.64 -2.01 1.84
CA GLY A 175 4.05 -2.15 2.21
C GLY A 175 4.66 -0.86 2.76
N ARG A 176 3.85 0.14 3.10
CA ARG A 176 4.31 1.45 3.58
C ARG A 176 3.86 1.70 4.99
N MET A 177 4.78 2.12 5.84
CA MET A 177 4.46 2.57 7.19
C MET A 177 3.62 3.85 7.15
N ALA A 178 2.76 4.03 8.17
CA ALA A 178 2.00 5.26 8.34
C ALA A 178 2.93 6.46 8.43
N GLY A 179 2.70 7.46 7.62
CA GLY A 179 3.52 8.64 7.54
C GLY A 179 2.86 9.70 6.66
N ILE A 180 3.49 10.83 6.58
CA ILE A 180 3.06 11.95 5.74
C ILE A 180 4.16 12.34 4.76
N PRO A 181 3.81 12.70 3.55
CA PRO A 181 4.75 13.31 2.64
C PRO A 181 5.12 14.70 3.16
N VAL A 182 6.38 15.07 3.01
CA VAL A 182 6.94 16.37 3.47
C VAL A 182 7.70 17.04 2.33
N GLY A 183 7.88 18.36 2.45
CA GLY A 183 8.61 19.17 1.50
C GLY A 183 8.12 20.62 1.49
N ASP A 184 8.87 21.49 0.82
CA ASP A 184 8.56 22.94 0.75
C ASP A 184 7.20 23.20 0.06
N GLY A 185 6.73 22.28 -0.78
CA GLY A 185 5.42 22.36 -1.42
C GLY A 185 4.23 22.42 -0.45
N TYR A 186 4.43 22.06 0.83
CA TYR A 186 3.40 22.11 1.87
C TYR A 186 3.25 23.51 2.50
N ILE A 187 4.22 24.40 2.30
CA ILE A 187 4.20 25.74 2.89
C ILE A 187 3.02 26.53 2.33
N GLY A 188 2.12 27.00 3.21
CA GLY A 188 0.93 27.75 2.83
C GLY A 188 -0.20 26.91 2.23
N ARG A 189 -0.15 25.58 2.37
CA ARG A 189 -1.20 24.64 1.96
C ARG A 189 -2.00 24.18 3.18
N VAL A 190 -3.23 23.77 2.92
CA VAL A 190 -4.11 23.12 3.93
C VAL A 190 -4.31 21.68 3.50
N VAL A 191 -3.99 20.75 4.39
CA VAL A 191 -4.02 19.32 4.15
C VAL A 191 -4.77 18.59 5.26
N ASP A 192 -5.24 17.38 4.97
CA ASP A 192 -5.78 16.46 5.96
C ASP A 192 -4.66 15.76 6.77
N ALA A 193 -5.06 14.85 7.66
CA ALA A 193 -4.13 14.09 8.49
C ALA A 193 -3.22 13.11 7.72
N LEU A 194 -3.54 12.83 6.46
CA LEU A 194 -2.76 11.97 5.56
C LEU A 194 -1.88 12.77 4.59
N GLY A 195 -1.88 14.11 4.70
CA GLY A 195 -1.15 15.00 3.82
C GLY A 195 -1.82 15.26 2.47
N GLU A 196 -3.08 14.86 2.29
CA GLU A 196 -3.82 15.15 1.07
C GLU A 196 -4.35 16.60 1.09
N PRO A 197 -4.24 17.35 -0.01
CA PRO A 197 -4.66 18.75 -0.03
C PRO A 197 -6.19 18.88 0.01
N ILE A 198 -6.70 19.71 0.94
CA ILE A 198 -8.11 20.04 1.09
C ILE A 198 -8.42 21.51 0.78
N ASP A 199 -7.42 22.27 0.32
CA ASP A 199 -7.51 23.70 0.02
C ASP A 199 -7.97 24.03 -1.42
N GLY A 200 -8.26 23.01 -2.23
CA GLY A 200 -8.67 23.18 -3.63
C GLY A 200 -7.57 23.65 -4.60
N LYS A 201 -6.33 23.78 -4.14
CA LYS A 201 -5.20 24.27 -4.97
C LYS A 201 -4.47 23.18 -5.77
N GLY A 202 -5.06 21.97 -5.83
CA GLY A 202 -4.48 20.85 -6.57
C GLY A 202 -3.40 20.07 -5.79
N LYS A 203 -2.80 19.07 -6.44
CA LYS A 203 -1.83 18.15 -5.85
C LYS A 203 -0.57 18.91 -5.40
N ILE A 204 0.01 18.45 -4.30
CA ILE A 204 1.27 18.97 -3.74
C ILE A 204 2.42 18.10 -4.25
N GLU A 205 3.47 18.71 -4.77
CA GLU A 205 4.70 18.01 -5.08
C GLU A 205 5.49 17.78 -3.78
N THR A 206 5.90 16.54 -3.57
CA THR A 206 6.59 16.12 -2.34
C THR A 206 7.96 15.57 -2.69
N THR A 207 8.95 15.89 -1.87
CA THR A 207 10.33 15.41 -2.03
C THR A 207 10.63 14.22 -1.14
N ASP A 208 10.05 14.21 0.07
CA ASP A 208 10.36 13.24 1.12
C ASP A 208 9.10 12.72 1.81
N TYR A 209 9.28 11.67 2.62
CA TYR A 209 8.23 11.04 3.40
C TYR A 209 8.72 10.79 4.82
N ARG A 210 7.97 11.22 5.82
CA ARG A 210 8.29 10.99 7.25
C ARG A 210 7.27 10.06 7.88
N PRO A 211 7.72 9.03 8.59
CA PRO A 211 6.83 8.20 9.39
C PRO A 211 6.19 9.01 10.52
N VAL A 212 4.98 8.61 10.93
CA VAL A 212 4.27 9.24 12.06
C VAL A 212 4.97 8.91 13.38
N GLU A 213 5.52 7.71 13.49
CA GLU A 213 6.24 7.26 14.66
C GLU A 213 7.75 7.23 14.37
N GLU A 214 8.51 7.99 15.16
CA GLU A 214 9.96 7.95 15.19
C GLU A 214 10.45 7.77 16.63
N PRO A 215 11.56 7.07 16.86
CA PRO A 215 12.19 6.99 18.17
C PRO A 215 12.50 8.39 18.69
N ALA A 216 12.13 8.69 19.94
CA ALA A 216 12.47 9.96 20.56
C ALA A 216 13.99 10.11 20.65
N PRO A 217 14.55 11.35 20.50
CA PRO A 217 15.96 11.60 20.70
C PRO A 217 16.42 11.14 22.09
N GLY A 218 17.56 10.46 22.16
CA GLY A 218 18.16 10.01 23.40
C GLY A 218 18.58 11.17 24.29
N ILE A 219 18.90 10.88 25.55
CA ILE A 219 19.35 11.91 26.52
C ILE A 219 20.59 12.63 26.02
N ILE A 220 21.49 11.92 25.35
CA ILE A 220 22.75 12.48 24.84
C ILE A 220 22.50 13.43 23.64
N ASP A 221 21.48 13.15 22.85
CA ASP A 221 21.15 13.92 21.65
C ASP A 221 20.33 15.17 21.94
N ARG A 222 19.79 15.27 23.16
CA ARG A 222 18.98 16.44 23.57
C ARG A 222 19.85 17.59 23.98
N LYS A 223 19.56 18.78 23.45
CA LYS A 223 20.12 20.03 23.96
C LYS A 223 19.62 20.27 25.40
N SER A 224 20.51 20.74 26.28
CA SER A 224 20.08 21.19 27.60
C SER A 224 19.08 22.33 27.50
N VAL A 225 18.09 22.34 28.38
CA VAL A 225 17.11 23.43 28.45
C VAL A 225 17.82 24.70 28.94
N ASP A 226 17.95 25.69 28.05
CA ASP A 226 18.63 26.94 28.28
C ASP A 226 17.73 28.16 27.99
N THR A 227 16.53 27.93 27.45
CA THR A 227 15.59 28.99 27.06
C THR A 227 14.19 28.61 27.52
N PRO A 228 13.51 29.41 28.34
CA PRO A 228 12.16 29.16 28.75
C PRO A 228 11.18 29.29 27.56
N LEU A 229 10.13 28.43 27.56
CA LEU A 229 9.01 28.56 26.64
C LEU A 229 8.04 29.62 27.19
N GLU A 230 7.90 30.73 26.47
CA GLU A 230 6.91 31.77 26.79
C GLU A 230 5.51 31.32 26.38
N THR A 231 4.67 31.00 27.39
CA THR A 231 3.29 30.56 27.13
C THR A 231 2.33 31.73 26.94
N GLY A 232 2.70 32.94 27.36
CA GLY A 232 1.85 34.13 27.41
C GLY A 232 0.86 34.14 28.58
N ILE A 233 0.91 33.14 29.45
CA ILE A 233 0.08 33.04 30.66
C ILE A 233 0.94 33.48 31.85
N LEU A 234 0.68 34.69 32.39
CA LEU A 234 1.48 35.29 33.46
C LEU A 234 1.70 34.35 34.64
N ALA A 235 0.68 33.62 35.07
CA ALA A 235 0.79 32.71 36.19
C ALA A 235 1.75 31.55 35.96
N ILE A 236 1.85 31.04 34.74
CA ILE A 236 2.76 29.95 34.37
C ILE A 236 4.18 30.53 34.21
N ASP A 237 4.30 31.55 33.37
CA ASP A 237 5.62 32.10 32.99
C ASP A 237 6.38 32.72 34.18
N SER A 238 5.63 33.21 35.20
CA SER A 238 6.25 33.82 36.40
C SER A 238 6.55 32.83 37.55
N MET A 239 5.80 31.74 37.66
CA MET A 239 5.91 30.81 38.78
C MET A 239 6.49 29.44 38.42
N PHE A 240 6.20 28.96 37.23
CA PHE A 240 6.59 27.63 36.75
C PHE A 240 7.04 27.71 35.28
N PRO A 241 8.18 28.35 35.00
CA PRO A 241 8.65 28.45 33.62
C PRO A 241 8.84 27.04 33.01
N ILE A 242 8.29 26.85 31.81
CA ILE A 242 8.41 25.61 31.05
C ILE A 242 9.67 25.74 30.18
N GLY A 243 10.46 24.67 30.08
CA GLY A 243 11.64 24.64 29.27
C GLY A 243 11.64 23.55 28.23
#